data_7b238bdba471464ce43305e6df4cef23
#
_entry.id   7b238bdba471464ce43305e6df4cef23
#
_cell.length_a   1.000
_cell.length_b   1.000
_cell.length_c   1.000
_cell.angle_alpha   90.00
_cell.angle_beta   90.00
_cell.angle_gamma   90.00
#
_symmetry.space_group_name_H-M   'P 1'
#
loop_
_entity.id
_entity.type
_entity.pdbx_description
1 polymer ?
#
loop_
_entity_poly.entity_id
_entity_poly.type
_entity_poly.pdbx_seq_one_letter_code
_entity_poly.pdbx_strand_id
1 'polypeptide(L)'
;MSPEFNKVNLDSINGAIIVRIPRDANVKVAAETVSGKISNDFRLKVHKGRYVGSDMHGVIGDGSIRLSMNNVNGKIKLKTL
;
A
#
# COMPACT_ATOMS: atom_id res chain seq x y z
N MET A 1 8.49 22.18 11.50
CA MET A 1 8.01 21.89 11.29
C MET A 1 7.32 21.42 10.55
N SER A 2 6.97 21.26 10.08
CA SER A 2 6.20 20.90 9.64
C SER A 2 5.85 19.94 8.94
N PRO A 3 5.96 19.07 8.96
CA PRO A 3 5.76 18.04 8.18
C PRO A 3 4.45 17.62 8.01
N GLU A 4 3.88 18.15 7.11
CA GLU A 4 2.54 17.93 6.85
C GLU A 4 2.28 16.67 6.10
N PHE A 5 3.31 16.07 5.52
CA PHE A 5 3.09 14.92 4.66
C PHE A 5 3.57 13.62 5.23
N ASN A 6 3.24 13.37 6.47
CA ASN A 6 3.54 12.08 7.01
C ASN A 6 2.37 11.11 6.85
N LYS A 7 1.40 11.44 6.01
CA LYS A 7 0.25 10.60 5.80
C LYS A 7 -0.27 10.78 4.37
N VAL A 8 -0.34 9.68 3.64
CA VAL A 8 -0.80 9.68 2.26
C VAL A 8 -1.94 8.68 2.12
N ASN A 9 -3.05 9.11 1.55
CA ASN A 9 -4.20 8.24 1.30
C ASN A 9 -4.48 8.20 -0.19
N LEU A 10 -4.61 7.01 -0.73
CA LEU A 10 -4.93 6.78 -2.12
C LEU A 10 -6.15 5.89 -2.21
N ASP A 11 -7.15 6.35 -2.93
CA ASP A 11 -8.40 5.61 -3.10
C ASP A 11 -8.70 5.43 -4.57
N SER A 12 -9.19 4.27 -4.92
CA SER A 12 -9.63 3.99 -6.29
C SER A 12 -10.81 3.02 -6.24
N ILE A 13 -11.73 3.16 -7.14
CA ILE A 13 -12.86 2.25 -7.23
C ILE A 13 -12.60 1.20 -8.30
N ASN A 14 -12.23 1.64 -9.49
CA ASN A 14 -11.90 0.75 -10.59
C ASN A 14 -10.56 1.14 -11.15
N GLY A 15 -9.64 0.21 -11.23
CA GLY A 15 -8.35 0.48 -11.82
C GLY A 15 -7.22 0.02 -10.93
N ALA A 16 -6.01 0.43 -11.26
CA ALA A 16 -4.81 0.02 -10.54
C ALA A 16 -4.22 1.17 -9.78
N ILE A 17 -3.75 0.88 -8.59
CA ILE A 17 -2.95 1.82 -7.80
C ILE A 17 -1.52 1.32 -7.88
N ILE A 18 -0.64 2.12 -8.45
CA ILE A 18 0.77 1.77 -8.57
C ILE A 18 1.57 2.86 -7.88
N VAL A 19 2.33 2.48 -6.88
CA VAL A 19 3.14 3.41 -6.11
C VAL A 19 4.58 2.95 -6.16
N ARG A 20 5.48 3.89 -6.40
CA ARG A 20 6.92 3.63 -6.40
C ARG A 20 7.56 4.42 -5.31
N ILE A 21 8.30 3.78 -4.46
CA ILE A 21 9.01 4.44 -3.37
C ILE A 21 10.44 3.93 -3.31
N PRO A 22 11.35 4.75 -2.79
CA PRO A 22 12.73 4.31 -2.65
C PRO A 22 12.82 3.14 -1.68
N ARG A 23 13.78 2.29 -1.88
CA ARG A 23 13.96 1.12 -1.05
C ARG A 23 14.28 1.49 0.40
N ASP A 24 14.90 2.64 0.61
CA ASP A 24 15.26 3.11 1.93
C ASP A 24 14.26 4.11 2.51
N ALA A 25 13.07 4.15 1.97
CA ALA A 25 12.03 5.02 2.50
C ALA A 25 11.58 4.54 3.88
N ASN A 26 11.06 5.46 4.67
CA ASN A 26 10.52 5.14 5.99
C ASN A 26 9.00 5.25 5.92
N VAL A 27 8.36 4.16 5.57
CA VAL A 27 6.94 4.15 5.27
C VAL A 27 6.24 2.99 5.96
N LYS A 28 5.12 3.30 6.57
CA LYS A 28 4.22 2.27 7.09
C LYS A 28 3.11 2.09 6.05
N VAL A 29 3.02 0.92 5.48
CA VAL A 29 2.12 0.62 4.39
C VAL A 29 0.88 -0.09 4.87
N ALA A 30 -0.27 0.37 4.44
CA ALA A 30 -1.53 -0.33 4.66
C ALA A 30 -2.31 -0.28 3.34
N ALA A 31 -2.58 -1.42 2.78
CA ALA A 31 -3.28 -1.51 1.50
C ALA A 31 -4.41 -2.52 1.61
N GLU A 32 -5.53 -2.18 0.99
CA GLU A 32 -6.69 -3.05 0.97
C GLU A 32 -7.36 -3.00 -0.39
N THR A 33 -7.85 -4.13 -0.86
CA THR A 33 -8.69 -4.17 -2.04
C THR A 33 -9.84 -5.15 -1.78
N VAL A 34 -11.02 -4.80 -2.24
CA VAL A 34 -12.18 -5.66 -2.10
C VAL A 34 -12.12 -6.78 -3.12
N SER A 35 -11.76 -6.45 -4.35
CA SER A 35 -11.66 -7.45 -5.41
C SER A 35 -10.44 -7.12 -6.25
N GLY A 36 -9.43 -7.94 -6.18
CA GLY A 36 -8.20 -7.71 -6.93
C GLY A 36 -7.00 -8.30 -6.21
N LYS A 37 -5.83 -7.91 -6.66
CA LYS A 37 -4.58 -8.45 -6.13
C LYS A 37 -3.68 -7.34 -5.65
N ILE A 38 -2.89 -7.65 -4.65
CA ILE A 38 -1.89 -6.75 -4.11
C ILE A 38 -0.53 -7.39 -4.31
N SER A 39 0.41 -6.63 -4.82
CA SER A 39 1.79 -7.10 -4.95
C SER A 39 2.75 -6.02 -4.49
N ASN A 40 3.94 -6.43 -4.11
CA ASN A 40 4.96 -5.49 -3.65
C ASN A 40 6.35 -6.04 -3.92
N ASP A 41 7.32 -5.13 -3.98
CA ASP A 41 8.73 -5.48 -4.17
C ASP A 41 9.52 -5.42 -2.86
N PHE A 42 8.82 -5.27 -1.73
CA PHE A 42 9.46 -5.10 -0.43
C PHE A 42 9.31 -6.30 0.48
N ARG A 43 8.79 -7.39 -0.05
CA ARG A 43 8.59 -8.63 0.71
C ARG A 43 7.63 -8.45 1.89
N LEU A 44 6.70 -7.53 1.75
CA LEU A 44 5.65 -7.37 2.74
C LEU A 44 4.64 -8.51 2.60
N LYS A 45 4.09 -8.93 3.70
CA LYS A 45 3.12 -10.00 3.68
C LYS A 45 1.78 -9.51 3.18
N VAL A 46 1.20 -10.26 2.26
CA VAL A 46 -0.13 -9.98 1.75
C VAL A 46 -1.06 -11.04 2.32
N HIS A 47 -2.13 -10.59 2.95
CA HIS A 47 -3.14 -11.48 3.47
C HIS A 47 -4.33 -11.50 2.54
N LYS A 48 -4.78 -12.69 2.21
CA LYS A 48 -5.98 -12.83 1.40
C LYS A 48 -7.15 -13.07 2.33
N GLY A 49 -8.21 -12.32 2.10
CA GLY A 49 -9.42 -12.49 2.87
C GLY A 49 -10.03 -13.86 2.62
N ARG A 50 -10.80 -14.32 3.59
CA ARG A 50 -11.42 -15.63 3.47
C ARG A 50 -12.42 -15.70 2.34
N TYR A 51 -13.13 -14.60 2.13
CA TYR A 51 -14.19 -14.56 1.11
C TYR A 51 -13.79 -13.72 -0.08
N VAL A 52 -13.51 -12.47 0.13
CA VAL A 52 -13.11 -11.55 -0.92
C VAL A 52 -12.06 -10.60 -0.37
N GLY A 53 -11.27 -10.08 -1.26
CA GLY A 53 -10.34 -9.03 -0.90
C GLY A 53 -8.98 -9.53 -0.48
N SER A 54 -8.08 -8.59 -0.41
CA SER A 54 -6.72 -8.81 0.06
C SER A 54 -6.29 -7.59 0.82
N ASP A 55 -5.37 -7.76 1.75
CA ASP A 55 -4.80 -6.63 2.44
C ASP A 55 -3.31 -6.85 2.63
N MET A 56 -2.59 -5.76 2.75
CA MET A 56 -1.15 -5.79 2.92
C MET A 56 -0.77 -4.74 3.95
N HIS A 57 -0.04 -5.15 4.95
CA HIS A 57 0.46 -4.25 5.99
C HIS A 57 1.93 -4.52 6.19
N GLY A 58 2.68 -3.47 6.38
CA GLY A 58 4.09 -3.62 6.66
C GLY A 58 4.73 -2.29 6.99
N VAL A 59 5.95 -2.35 7.46
CA VAL A 59 6.73 -1.17 7.80
C VAL A 59 8.05 -1.26 7.07
N ILE A 60 8.38 -0.20 6.35
CA ILE A 60 9.65 -0.06 5.66
C ILE A 60 10.41 1.02 6.43
N GLY A 61 11.61 0.70 6.86
CA GLY A 61 12.37 1.63 7.68
C GLY A 61 11.72 1.80 9.04
N ASP A 62 11.56 3.03 9.50
CA ASP A 62 10.96 3.31 10.81
C ASP A 62 9.46 3.63 10.73
N GLY A 63 8.90 3.64 9.55
CA GLY A 63 7.47 3.87 9.40
C GLY A 63 7.00 5.28 9.70
N SER A 64 7.86 6.27 9.47
CA SER A 64 7.52 7.66 9.76
C SER A 64 6.37 8.18 8.92
N ILE A 65 6.25 7.71 7.70
CA ILE A 65 5.21 8.11 6.78
C ILE A 65 4.16 7.01 6.70
N ARG A 66 2.90 7.37 6.78
CA ARG A 66 1.82 6.40 6.63
C ARG A 66 1.27 6.46 5.22
N LEU A 67 1.26 5.34 4.56
CA LEU A 67 0.70 5.22 3.22
C LEU A 67 -0.48 4.26 3.27
N SER A 68 -1.66 4.79 2.99
CA SER A 68 -2.88 4.00 2.96
C SER A 68 -3.39 3.93 1.55
N MET A 69 -3.69 2.74 1.08
CA MET A 69 -4.20 2.52 -0.26
C MET A 69 -5.46 1.67 -0.17
N ASN A 70 -6.54 2.18 -0.74
CA ASN A 70 -7.81 1.47 -0.75
C ASN A 70 -8.30 1.36 -2.18
N ASN A 71 -8.69 0.17 -2.56
CA ASN A 71 -9.21 -0.07 -3.89
C ASN A 71 -10.42 -1.00 -3.77
N VAL A 72 -11.43 -0.77 -4.55
CA VAL A 72 -12.57 -1.65 -4.56
C VAL A 72 -12.37 -2.76 -5.58
N ASN A 73 -12.00 -2.40 -6.80
CA ASN A 73 -11.88 -3.38 -7.88
C ASN A 73 -10.65 -3.08 -8.71
N GLY A 74 -9.62 -3.88 -8.55
CA GLY A 74 -8.39 -3.66 -9.30
C GLY A 74 -7.17 -4.11 -8.52
N LYS A 75 -6.02 -3.69 -9.02
CA LYS A 75 -4.72 -4.12 -8.47
C LYS A 75 -4.07 -3.02 -7.67
N ILE A 76 -3.32 -3.41 -6.69
CA ILE A 76 -2.45 -2.50 -5.96
C ILE A 76 -1.02 -3.04 -6.12
N LYS A 77 -0.13 -2.19 -6.59
CA LYS A 77 1.28 -2.55 -6.75
C LYS A 77 2.16 -1.55 -6.04
N LEU A 78 3.03 -2.04 -5.20
CA LEU A 78 4.01 -1.23 -4.51
C LEU A 78 5.39 -1.62 -5.05
N LYS A 79 6.03 -0.70 -5.72
CA LYS A 79 7.30 -0.98 -6.39
C LYS A 79 8.43 -0.14 -5.82
N THR A 80 9.65 -0.64 -5.98
CA THR A 80 10.82 0.14 -5.65
C THR A 80 11.19 1.05 -6.81
N LEU A 81 11.81 2.14 -6.48
CA LEU A 81 12.38 3.02 -7.49
C LEU A 81 13.65 2.44 -8.05
#